data_2f4f8c3eb44bc4c18d4de5110eeb4e2e
#
_entry.id   2f4f8c3eb44bc4c18d4de5110eeb4e2e
#
_cell.length_a   1.000
_cell.length_b   1.000
_cell.length_c   1.000
_cell.angle_alpha   90.00
_cell.angle_beta   90.00
_cell.angle_gamma   90.00
#
_symmetry.space_group_name_H-M   'P 1'
#
loop_
_entity.id
_entity.type
_entity.pdbx_description
1 polymer ?
#
loop_
_entity_poly.entity_id
_entity_poly.type
_entity_poly.pdbx_seq_one_letter_code
_entity_poly.pdbx_strand_id
1 'polypeptide(L)'
;YTRSDTLSLHDALPIYIIMQHSALVVIDLQNDITKNYKEIIEKVNTAIDWAVKKNLWVIYIQHNNLSAGTRTFKPGTRGAELVPEMNVVSEHIFTKTKSNALTSEAFTAFLQEHGITAFYIAGADAAACIKSTCYNMAKKGYTVHVLSDCITSYDKKKLPEMLAYYESKGCAVVELHEVTQC
;
A
#
# COMPACT_ATOMS: atom_id res chain seq x y z
N TYR A 1 42.45 -14.79 -11.38
CA TYR A 1 41.54 -15.42 -10.38
C TYR A 1 40.30 -14.51 -10.25
N THR A 2 39.27 -14.83 -11.01
CA THR A 2 37.94 -14.19 -10.87
C THR A 2 37.16 -14.99 -9.84
N ARG A 3 36.90 -14.42 -8.68
CA ARG A 3 35.90 -14.93 -7.75
C ARG A 3 34.53 -14.67 -8.33
N SER A 4 33.84 -15.71 -8.75
CA SER A 4 32.41 -15.69 -8.99
C SER A 4 31.71 -15.80 -7.65
N ASP A 5 31.13 -14.69 -7.16
CA ASP A 5 30.22 -14.70 -6.02
C ASP A 5 28.91 -15.34 -6.45
N THR A 6 28.84 -16.65 -6.41
CA THR A 6 27.58 -17.39 -6.47
C THR A 6 26.92 -17.27 -5.10
N LEU A 7 25.89 -16.44 -4.99
CA LEU A 7 24.99 -16.45 -3.84
C LEU A 7 24.52 -17.89 -3.60
N SER A 8 24.79 -18.40 -2.39
CA SER A 8 24.42 -19.74 -1.99
C SER A 8 22.89 -19.88 -2.01
N LEU A 9 22.37 -21.01 -2.49
CA LEU A 9 20.95 -21.36 -2.42
C LEU A 9 20.37 -21.24 -0.99
N HIS A 10 21.22 -21.37 0.04
CA HIS A 10 20.85 -21.20 1.44
C HIS A 10 20.56 -19.73 1.82
N ASP A 11 21.20 -18.77 1.16
CA ASP A 11 21.00 -17.34 1.43
C ASP A 11 19.76 -16.80 0.68
N ALA A 12 19.40 -17.43 -0.44
CA ALA A 12 18.24 -17.03 -1.24
C ALA A 12 16.89 -17.52 -0.65
N LEU A 13 16.86 -18.65 0.04
CA LEU A 13 15.66 -19.25 0.63
C LEU A 13 14.94 -18.35 1.66
N PRO A 14 15.62 -17.71 2.64
CA PRO A 14 14.95 -16.84 3.60
C PRO A 14 14.32 -15.60 2.95
N ILE A 15 15.01 -15.02 1.96
CA ILE A 15 14.52 -13.83 1.22
C ILE A 15 13.28 -14.20 0.39
N TYR A 16 13.29 -15.34 -0.28
CA TYR A 16 12.15 -15.83 -1.07
C TYR A 16 10.91 -16.08 -0.21
N ILE A 17 11.08 -16.70 0.97
CA ILE A 17 9.99 -16.95 1.93
C ILE A 17 9.42 -15.63 2.45
N ILE A 18 10.26 -14.66 2.82
CA ILE A 18 9.81 -13.34 3.29
C ILE A 18 8.97 -12.63 2.20
N MET A 19 9.37 -12.71 0.96
CA MET A 19 8.67 -12.06 -0.16
C MET A 19 7.29 -12.67 -0.42
N GLN A 20 7.12 -13.99 -0.27
CA GLN A 20 5.82 -14.65 -0.41
C GLN A 20 4.78 -14.20 0.64
N HIS A 21 5.26 -13.68 1.80
CA HIS A 21 4.41 -13.16 2.87
C HIS A 21 4.34 -11.62 2.89
N SER A 22 4.71 -10.98 1.79
CA SER A 22 4.73 -9.52 1.67
C SER A 22 3.76 -9.03 0.61
N ALA A 23 3.16 -7.87 0.84
CA ALA A 23 2.25 -7.22 -0.10
C ALA A 23 2.58 -5.73 -0.30
N LEU A 24 2.44 -5.25 -1.52
CA LEU A 24 2.21 -3.83 -1.80
C LEU A 24 0.71 -3.57 -1.71
N VAL A 25 0.31 -2.64 -0.85
CA VAL A 25 -1.09 -2.23 -0.68
C VAL A 25 -1.25 -0.78 -1.13
N VAL A 26 -2.01 -0.59 -2.20
CA VAL A 26 -2.33 0.73 -2.75
C VAL A 26 -3.71 1.15 -2.24
N ILE A 27 -3.77 2.26 -1.49
CA ILE A 27 -4.95 2.69 -0.75
C ILE A 27 -5.61 3.89 -1.43
N ASP A 28 -6.91 3.74 -1.74
CA ASP A 28 -7.87 4.79 -2.10
C ASP A 28 -7.46 5.71 -3.28
N LEU A 29 -6.68 5.23 -4.25
CA LEU A 29 -6.46 5.96 -5.49
C LEU A 29 -7.67 5.81 -6.42
N GLN A 30 -8.75 6.56 -6.11
CA GLN A 30 -10.03 6.52 -6.79
C GLN A 30 -10.33 7.86 -7.49
N ASN A 31 -11.16 7.84 -8.53
CA ASN A 31 -11.41 9.00 -9.39
C ASN A 31 -11.88 10.25 -8.64
N ASP A 32 -12.71 10.11 -7.61
CA ASP A 32 -13.28 11.24 -6.87
C ASP A 32 -12.24 12.15 -6.22
N ILE A 33 -11.09 11.58 -5.81
CA ILE A 33 -10.05 12.31 -5.08
C ILE A 33 -8.76 12.50 -5.87
N THR A 34 -8.58 11.80 -6.97
CA THR A 34 -7.30 11.76 -7.71
C THR A 34 -6.86 13.12 -8.22
N LYS A 35 -7.77 14.05 -8.49
CA LYS A 35 -7.41 15.43 -8.86
C LYS A 35 -6.45 16.10 -7.86
N ASN A 36 -6.45 15.64 -6.60
CA ASN A 36 -5.60 16.14 -5.52
C ASN A 36 -4.33 15.32 -5.32
N TYR A 37 -4.19 14.16 -6.02
CA TYR A 37 -3.18 13.14 -5.73
C TYR A 37 -2.46 12.62 -6.98
N LYS A 38 -2.60 13.30 -8.13
CA LYS A 38 -2.01 12.86 -9.41
C LYS A 38 -0.50 12.75 -9.38
N GLU A 39 0.15 13.54 -8.57
CA GLU A 39 1.61 13.62 -8.50
C GLU A 39 2.29 12.33 -8.06
N ILE A 40 1.57 11.43 -7.37
CA ILE A 40 2.15 10.16 -6.91
C ILE A 40 1.89 8.99 -7.84
N ILE A 41 1.00 9.11 -8.84
CA ILE A 41 0.55 7.97 -9.65
C ILE A 41 1.72 7.30 -10.38
N GLU A 42 2.62 8.06 -10.95
CA GLU A 42 3.80 7.53 -11.65
C GLU A 42 4.71 6.73 -10.68
N LYS A 43 4.94 7.27 -9.49
CA LYS A 43 5.71 6.59 -8.44
C LYS A 43 5.02 5.31 -7.95
N VAL A 44 3.70 5.37 -7.77
CA VAL A 44 2.90 4.19 -7.40
C VAL A 44 2.96 3.12 -8.48
N ASN A 45 2.89 3.50 -9.77
CA ASN A 45 3.04 2.56 -10.87
C ASN A 45 4.45 1.91 -10.87
N THR A 46 5.49 2.69 -10.58
CA THR A 46 6.85 2.14 -10.41
C THR A 46 6.94 1.16 -9.24
N ALA A 47 6.25 1.46 -8.11
CA ALA A 47 6.17 0.55 -6.97
C ALA A 47 5.41 -0.75 -7.32
N ILE A 48 4.35 -0.65 -8.12
CA ILE A 48 3.59 -1.82 -8.61
C ILE A 48 4.48 -2.70 -9.48
N ASP A 49 5.21 -2.12 -10.45
CA ASP A 49 6.12 -2.87 -11.31
C ASP A 49 7.24 -3.55 -10.52
N TRP A 50 7.77 -2.88 -9.50
CA TRP A 50 8.74 -3.47 -8.57
C TRP A 50 8.13 -4.64 -7.79
N ALA A 51 6.94 -4.48 -7.23
CA ALA A 51 6.27 -5.52 -6.48
C ALA A 51 6.02 -6.76 -7.33
N VAL A 52 5.58 -6.59 -8.59
CA VAL A 52 5.42 -7.69 -9.56
C VAL A 52 6.75 -8.40 -9.82
N LYS A 53 7.83 -7.67 -10.08
CA LYS A 53 9.17 -8.23 -10.31
C LYS A 53 9.70 -9.02 -9.12
N LYS A 54 9.32 -8.62 -7.91
CA LYS A 54 9.73 -9.27 -6.65
C LYS A 54 8.74 -10.35 -6.18
N ASN A 55 7.69 -10.66 -6.95
CA ASN A 55 6.63 -11.62 -6.61
C ASN A 55 5.92 -11.28 -5.28
N LEU A 56 5.75 -10.00 -4.97
CA LEU A 56 4.89 -9.56 -3.89
C LEU A 56 3.42 -9.64 -4.32
N TRP A 57 2.53 -9.82 -3.35
CA TRP A 57 1.12 -9.58 -3.57
C TRP A 57 0.88 -8.09 -3.87
N VAL A 58 0.15 -7.76 -4.94
CA VAL A 58 -0.28 -6.40 -5.22
C VAL A 58 -1.76 -6.30 -4.92
N ILE A 59 -2.11 -5.47 -3.96
CA ILE A 59 -3.47 -5.36 -3.40
C ILE A 59 -3.94 -3.91 -3.52
N TYR A 60 -5.18 -3.73 -3.93
CA TYR A 60 -5.82 -2.42 -4.05
C TYR A 60 -6.97 -2.31 -3.06
N ILE A 61 -7.01 -1.19 -2.35
CA ILE A 61 -8.10 -0.87 -1.42
C ILE A 61 -8.93 0.26 -2.01
N GLN A 62 -10.25 0.06 -2.05
CA GLN A 62 -11.23 1.07 -2.41
C GLN A 62 -12.08 1.45 -1.20
N HIS A 63 -12.25 2.74 -0.99
CA HIS A 63 -13.20 3.25 -0.02
C HIS A 63 -14.59 3.35 -0.64
N ASN A 64 -15.59 2.77 0.03
CA ASN A 64 -17.00 2.91 -0.30
C ASN A 64 -17.69 3.71 0.81
N ASN A 65 -18.17 4.91 0.46
CA ASN A 65 -18.92 5.73 1.40
C ASN A 65 -20.42 5.42 1.30
N LEU A 66 -20.95 4.84 2.38
CA LEU A 66 -22.35 4.43 2.48
C LEU A 66 -23.25 5.49 3.13
N SER A 67 -22.72 6.66 3.47
CA SER A 67 -23.50 7.74 4.10
C SER A 67 -24.58 8.25 3.15
N ALA A 68 -25.77 8.49 3.68
CA ALA A 68 -26.87 9.05 2.91
C ALA A 68 -26.48 10.41 2.31
N GLY A 69 -26.76 10.61 1.02
CA GLY A 69 -26.45 11.87 0.32
C GLY A 69 -24.99 12.07 -0.07
N THR A 70 -24.10 11.10 0.21
CA THR A 70 -22.70 11.21 -0.20
C THR A 70 -22.58 11.29 -1.72
N ARG A 71 -21.64 12.11 -2.20
CA ARG A 71 -21.25 12.20 -3.61
C ARG A 71 -19.87 11.62 -3.86
N THR A 72 -19.06 11.46 -2.81
CA THR A 72 -17.67 10.96 -2.89
C THR A 72 -17.62 9.49 -2.50
N PHE A 73 -16.95 8.69 -3.32
CA PHE A 73 -16.82 7.23 -3.15
C PHE A 73 -18.15 6.47 -3.08
N LYS A 74 -19.17 6.98 -3.77
CA LYS A 74 -20.47 6.32 -3.82
C LYS A 74 -20.35 5.00 -4.61
N PRO A 75 -20.69 3.84 -4.00
CA PRO A 75 -20.63 2.56 -4.70
C PRO A 75 -21.37 2.56 -6.04
N GLY A 76 -20.78 1.90 -7.05
CA GLY A 76 -21.37 1.81 -8.39
C GLY A 76 -21.25 3.09 -9.24
N THR A 77 -20.50 4.08 -8.79
CA THR A 77 -20.21 5.28 -9.59
C THR A 77 -18.78 5.28 -10.09
N ARG A 78 -18.53 5.92 -11.23
CA ARG A 78 -17.17 6.13 -11.76
C ARG A 78 -16.23 6.81 -10.74
N GLY A 79 -16.79 7.67 -9.88
CA GLY A 79 -16.02 8.33 -8.82
C GLY A 79 -15.38 7.37 -7.83
N ALA A 80 -16.05 6.26 -7.54
CA ALA A 80 -15.56 5.22 -6.63
C ALA A 80 -14.61 4.20 -7.29
N GLU A 81 -14.49 4.19 -8.61
CA GLU A 81 -13.55 3.31 -9.32
C GLU A 81 -12.11 3.77 -9.14
N LEU A 82 -11.18 2.82 -9.23
CA LEU A 82 -9.74 3.10 -9.29
C LEU A 82 -9.41 3.99 -10.49
N VAL A 83 -8.42 4.85 -10.33
CA VAL A 83 -8.04 5.76 -11.42
C VAL A 83 -7.46 4.99 -12.60
N PRO A 84 -7.84 5.33 -13.84
CA PRO A 84 -7.41 4.60 -15.02
C PRO A 84 -5.92 4.75 -15.33
N GLU A 85 -5.26 5.77 -14.79
CA GLU A 85 -3.82 6.00 -14.95
C GLU A 85 -2.95 5.07 -14.08
N MET A 86 -3.57 4.38 -13.11
CA MET A 86 -2.87 3.43 -12.26
C MET A 86 -2.83 2.04 -12.89
N ASN A 87 -1.68 1.38 -12.81
CA ASN A 87 -1.52 0.00 -13.24
C ASN A 87 -2.29 -0.95 -12.30
N VAL A 88 -3.35 -1.58 -12.76
CA VAL A 88 -4.06 -2.62 -12.02
C VAL A 88 -3.63 -3.98 -12.57
N VAL A 89 -2.76 -4.66 -11.85
CA VAL A 89 -2.06 -5.89 -12.28
C VAL A 89 -2.61 -7.16 -11.63
N SER A 90 -3.58 -7.04 -10.72
CA SER A 90 -4.21 -8.16 -10.02
C SER A 90 -5.69 -7.92 -9.79
N GLU A 91 -6.43 -9.00 -9.52
CA GLU A 91 -7.84 -8.95 -9.13
C GLU A 91 -8.04 -8.75 -7.60
N HIS A 92 -6.95 -8.55 -6.84
CA HIS A 92 -7.01 -8.38 -5.39
C HIS A 92 -7.42 -6.96 -5.02
N ILE A 93 -8.70 -6.66 -5.32
CA ILE A 93 -9.33 -5.35 -5.05
C ILE A 93 -10.34 -5.55 -3.92
N PHE A 94 -10.10 -4.91 -2.79
CA PHE A 94 -10.96 -5.03 -1.60
C PHE A 94 -11.60 -3.68 -1.27
N THR A 95 -12.85 -3.72 -0.85
CA THR A 95 -13.59 -2.51 -0.43
C THR A 95 -13.62 -2.39 1.08
N LYS A 96 -13.58 -1.15 1.56
CA LYS A 96 -13.78 -0.79 2.96
C LYS A 96 -14.76 0.38 3.08
N THR A 97 -15.42 0.50 4.21
CA THR A 97 -16.36 1.59 4.53
C THR A 97 -15.87 2.48 5.68
N LYS A 98 -14.72 2.16 6.24
CA LYS A 98 -14.05 2.92 7.30
C LYS A 98 -12.65 3.32 6.86
N SER A 99 -12.00 4.24 7.56
CA SER A 99 -10.64 4.67 7.23
C SER A 99 -9.60 3.54 7.30
N ASN A 100 -9.75 2.61 8.25
CA ASN A 100 -8.86 1.47 8.41
C ASN A 100 -9.18 0.35 7.40
N ALA A 101 -8.22 -0.03 6.56
CA ALA A 101 -8.39 -1.12 5.59
C ALA A 101 -8.66 -2.47 6.26
N LEU A 102 -8.13 -2.72 7.46
CA LEU A 102 -8.37 -3.95 8.20
C LEU A 102 -9.82 -4.12 8.70
N THR A 103 -10.70 -3.14 8.49
CA THR A 103 -12.14 -3.29 8.72
C THR A 103 -12.86 -4.00 7.56
N SER A 104 -12.19 -4.22 6.44
CA SER A 104 -12.66 -5.09 5.36
C SER A 104 -12.44 -6.54 5.74
N GLU A 105 -13.52 -7.29 5.97
CA GLU A 105 -13.46 -8.72 6.32
C GLU A 105 -12.81 -9.53 5.19
N ALA A 106 -13.16 -9.23 3.93
CA ALA A 106 -12.58 -9.91 2.77
C ALA A 106 -11.06 -9.67 2.68
N PHE A 107 -10.59 -8.45 2.95
CA PHE A 107 -9.16 -8.15 2.96
C PHE A 107 -8.44 -8.90 4.10
N THR A 108 -8.99 -8.87 5.30
CA THR A 108 -8.36 -9.57 6.45
C THR A 108 -8.36 -11.09 6.28
N ALA A 109 -9.42 -11.67 5.70
CA ALA A 109 -9.47 -13.09 5.36
C ALA A 109 -8.39 -13.45 4.34
N PHE A 110 -8.23 -12.65 3.28
CA PHE A 110 -7.18 -12.84 2.27
C PHE A 110 -5.78 -12.80 2.89
N LEU A 111 -5.51 -11.83 3.78
CA LEU A 111 -4.22 -11.75 4.47
C LEU A 111 -3.90 -13.00 5.29
N GLN A 112 -4.91 -13.54 5.99
CA GLN A 112 -4.76 -14.75 6.80
C GLN A 112 -4.56 -16.00 5.94
N GLU A 113 -5.36 -16.16 4.88
CA GLU A 113 -5.28 -17.29 3.96
C GLU A 113 -3.89 -17.41 3.32
N HIS A 114 -3.29 -16.28 2.93
CA HIS A 114 -1.99 -16.23 2.29
C HIS A 114 -0.81 -15.97 3.24
N GLY A 115 -1.07 -15.88 4.54
CA GLY A 115 -0.02 -15.66 5.55
C GLY A 115 0.75 -14.36 5.36
N ILE A 116 0.09 -13.30 4.86
CA ILE A 116 0.73 -12.01 4.59
C ILE A 116 0.92 -11.25 5.89
N THR A 117 2.17 -10.90 6.22
CA THR A 117 2.55 -10.26 7.49
C THR A 117 3.42 -9.02 7.33
N ALA A 118 3.90 -8.75 6.12
CA ALA A 118 4.72 -7.58 5.81
C ALA A 118 4.07 -6.76 4.68
N PHE A 119 4.09 -5.44 4.82
CA PHE A 119 3.37 -4.54 3.94
C PHE A 119 4.23 -3.37 3.48
N TYR A 120 4.13 -3.04 2.21
CA TYR A 120 4.56 -1.79 1.61
C TYR A 120 3.31 -0.98 1.30
N ILE A 121 3.19 0.23 1.84
CA ILE A 121 1.99 1.05 1.77
C ILE A 121 2.21 2.24 0.84
N ALA A 122 1.29 2.38 -0.11
CA ALA A 122 1.22 3.49 -1.06
C ALA A 122 -0.22 4.03 -1.16
N GLY A 123 -0.41 5.21 -1.73
CA GLY A 123 -1.74 5.78 -2.01
C GLY A 123 -2.06 7.03 -1.22
N ALA A 124 -3.35 7.18 -0.80
CA ALA A 124 -3.89 8.37 -0.14
C ALA A 124 -4.99 8.00 0.88
N ASP A 125 -5.38 8.84 1.82
CA ASP A 125 -4.73 10.06 2.26
C ASP A 125 -3.83 9.75 3.45
N ALA A 126 -2.63 10.32 3.47
CA ALA A 126 -1.64 10.09 4.52
C ALA A 126 -2.16 10.47 5.91
N ALA A 127 -2.96 11.53 6.03
CA ALA A 127 -3.51 11.97 7.31
C ALA A 127 -4.81 11.26 7.71
N ALA A 128 -5.34 10.39 6.87
CA ALA A 128 -6.63 9.71 7.07
C ALA A 128 -6.53 8.18 6.92
N CYS A 129 -6.77 7.65 5.72
CA CYS A 129 -6.88 6.21 5.50
C CYS A 129 -5.56 5.47 5.68
N ILE A 130 -4.45 6.04 5.20
CA ILE A 130 -3.11 5.46 5.41
C ILE A 130 -2.77 5.49 6.90
N LYS A 131 -2.95 6.65 7.58
CA LYS A 131 -2.70 6.79 9.02
C LYS A 131 -3.42 5.72 9.83
N SER A 132 -4.73 5.58 9.60
CA SER A 132 -5.54 4.61 10.33
C SER A 132 -5.14 3.16 10.04
N THR A 133 -4.82 2.84 8.78
CA THR A 133 -4.43 1.49 8.37
C THR A 133 -3.07 1.13 8.94
N CYS A 134 -2.04 1.96 8.77
CA CYS A 134 -0.69 1.71 9.28
C CYS A 134 -0.67 1.55 10.80
N TYR A 135 -1.38 2.42 11.53
CA TYR A 135 -1.49 2.29 12.99
C TYR A 135 -2.06 0.93 13.41
N ASN A 136 -3.15 0.51 12.78
CA ASN A 136 -3.80 -0.75 13.15
C ASN A 136 -3.00 -1.98 12.69
N MET A 137 -2.28 -1.90 11.57
CA MET A 137 -1.36 -2.95 11.13
C MET A 137 -0.20 -3.10 12.12
N ALA A 138 0.48 -2.00 12.47
CA ALA A 138 1.57 -2.01 13.45
C ALA A 138 1.12 -2.52 14.82
N LYS A 139 -0.06 -2.10 15.30
CA LYS A 139 -0.67 -2.58 16.55
C LYS A 139 -0.94 -4.09 16.55
N LYS A 140 -1.19 -4.68 15.39
CA LYS A 140 -1.36 -6.15 15.22
C LYS A 140 -0.03 -6.90 15.09
N GLY A 141 1.10 -6.20 15.11
CA GLY A 141 2.44 -6.80 14.99
C GLY A 141 2.88 -7.08 13.55
N TYR A 142 2.20 -6.52 12.56
CA TYR A 142 2.63 -6.59 11.18
C TYR A 142 3.85 -5.69 10.92
N THR A 143 4.73 -6.13 10.03
CA THR A 143 5.82 -5.30 9.52
C THR A 143 5.27 -4.32 8.47
N VAL A 144 5.41 -3.02 8.70
CA VAL A 144 4.85 -1.99 7.83
C VAL A 144 5.94 -1.05 7.33
N HIS A 145 6.09 -0.98 6.01
CA HIS A 145 6.94 -0.02 5.30
C HIS A 145 6.04 0.98 4.59
N VAL A 146 6.16 2.25 4.95
CA VAL A 146 5.46 3.35 4.28
C VAL A 146 6.36 3.91 3.20
N LEU A 147 5.96 3.80 1.93
CA LEU A 147 6.70 4.35 0.80
C LEU A 147 6.47 5.86 0.74
N SER A 148 7.39 6.64 1.31
CA SER A 148 7.21 8.08 1.56
C SER A 148 6.97 8.90 0.30
N ASP A 149 7.55 8.50 -0.82
CA ASP A 149 7.38 9.13 -2.14
C ASP A 149 6.24 8.51 -2.99
N CYS A 150 5.55 7.50 -2.43
CA CYS A 150 4.35 6.89 -3.02
C CYS A 150 3.08 7.18 -2.24
N ILE A 151 3.12 8.06 -1.21
CA ILE A 151 1.95 8.51 -0.47
C ILE A 151 1.77 10.02 -0.60
N THR A 152 0.53 10.47 -0.43
CA THR A 152 0.23 11.90 -0.42
C THR A 152 -0.97 12.22 0.48
N SER A 153 -1.20 13.51 0.73
CA SER A 153 -2.33 14.01 1.50
C SER A 153 -3.00 15.17 0.77
N TYR A 154 -4.28 15.38 1.05
CA TYR A 154 -4.99 16.59 0.59
C TYR A 154 -4.27 17.86 1.06
N ASP A 155 -3.92 17.90 2.34
CA ASP A 155 -3.05 18.95 2.90
C ASP A 155 -1.60 18.45 2.91
N LYS A 156 -0.86 18.78 1.86
CA LYS A 156 0.53 18.33 1.67
C LYS A 156 1.48 18.83 2.75
N LYS A 157 1.14 19.92 3.46
CA LYS A 157 1.93 20.45 4.59
C LYS A 157 1.97 19.47 5.77
N LYS A 158 1.00 18.55 5.86
CA LYS A 158 0.95 17.51 6.88
C LYS A 158 1.86 16.31 6.61
N LEU A 159 2.40 16.17 5.42
CA LEU A 159 3.22 14.99 5.07
C LEU A 159 4.41 14.80 6.04
N PRO A 160 5.24 15.81 6.34
CA PRO A 160 6.36 15.61 7.27
C PRO A 160 5.91 15.14 8.67
N GLU A 161 4.82 15.72 9.19
CA GLU A 161 4.22 15.30 10.47
C GLU A 161 3.74 13.85 10.41
N MET A 162 3.12 13.44 9.29
CA MET A 162 2.61 12.08 9.13
C MET A 162 3.75 11.06 9.00
N LEU A 163 4.84 11.37 8.33
CA LEU A 163 6.00 10.48 8.26
C LEU A 163 6.57 10.24 9.67
N ALA A 164 6.79 11.30 10.46
CA ALA A 164 7.21 11.17 11.86
C ALA A 164 6.19 10.39 12.71
N TYR A 165 4.90 10.57 12.48
CA TYR A 165 3.86 9.80 13.14
C TYR A 165 3.99 8.30 12.85
N TYR A 166 4.21 7.88 11.58
CA TYR A 166 4.36 6.47 11.24
C TYR A 166 5.55 5.84 11.95
N GLU A 167 6.70 6.50 11.94
CA GLU A 167 7.89 6.05 12.67
C GLU A 167 7.61 5.89 14.16
N SER A 168 6.90 6.85 14.78
CA SER A 168 6.49 6.77 16.19
C SER A 168 5.56 5.59 16.52
N LYS A 169 4.94 4.99 15.50
CA LYS A 169 4.06 3.81 15.62
C LYS A 169 4.76 2.51 15.25
N GLY A 170 6.06 2.55 14.97
CA GLY A 170 6.86 1.38 14.62
C GLY A 170 6.79 0.98 13.16
N CYS A 171 6.29 1.85 12.28
CA CYS A 171 6.40 1.67 10.84
C CYS A 171 7.78 2.14 10.36
N ALA A 172 8.38 1.43 9.40
CA ALA A 172 9.53 1.94 8.67
C ALA A 172 9.04 2.94 7.59
N VAL A 173 9.64 4.12 7.54
CA VAL A 173 9.41 5.10 6.49
C VAL A 173 10.60 5.05 5.54
N VAL A 174 10.36 4.70 4.29
CA VAL A 174 11.40 4.47 3.28
C VAL A 174 11.00 5.09 1.95
N GLU A 175 11.95 5.49 1.14
CA GLU A 175 11.69 5.86 -0.25
C GLU A 175 11.69 4.63 -1.15
N LEU A 176 10.96 4.69 -2.26
CA LEU A 176 10.83 3.57 -3.20
C LEU A 176 12.20 3.10 -3.70
N HIS A 177 13.14 4.02 -3.95
CA HIS A 177 14.47 3.66 -4.45
C HIS A 177 15.26 2.79 -3.47
N GLU A 178 15.08 2.96 -2.16
CA GLU A 178 15.78 2.19 -1.13
C GLU A 178 15.40 0.71 -1.16
N VAL A 179 14.12 0.41 -1.46
CA VAL A 179 13.63 -0.98 -1.55
C VAL A 179 13.83 -1.60 -2.93
N THR A 180 14.02 -0.78 -3.97
CA THR A 180 14.23 -1.28 -5.34
C THR A 180 15.68 -1.64 -5.64
N GLN A 181 16.64 -1.16 -4.87
CA GLN A 181 18.07 -1.42 -5.05
C GLN A 181 18.55 -2.73 -4.37
N CYS A 182 17.67 -3.40 -3.61
CA CYS A 182 17.99 -4.64 -2.89
C CYS A 182 17.71 -5.90 -3.70
#